data_843d1df9e4313af6a8f61539bb0a32d6
#
_entry.id   843d1df9e4313af6a8f61539bb0a32d6
#
_cell.length_a   1.000
_cell.length_b   1.000
_cell.length_c   1.000
_cell.angle_alpha   90.00
_cell.angle_beta   90.00
_cell.angle_gamma   90.00
#
_symmetry.space_group_name_H-M   'P 1'
#
loop_
_entity.id
_entity.type
_entity.pdbx_description
1 polymer ?
#
loop_
_entity_poly.entity_id
_entity_poly.type
_entity_poly.pdbx_seq_one_letter_code
_entity_poly.pdbx_strand_id
1 'polypeptide(L)'
;NIQDGSVPHTLYEKSTIEIGDDVSVGHNVTIHGAKICNGALIGMGSVVLDHAVIGEGAIVAAGSVVLSKTIVEPGSIYAGVPAKFVKKVDPEQAKEINQKIAKNYHMYSSWYKEEH
;
A
#
# COMPACT_ATOMS: atom_id res chain seq x y z
N ASN A 1 5.54 0.29 7.96
CA ASN A 1 5.12 -0.63 8.99
C ASN A 1 4.30 -1.77 8.43
N ILE A 2 4.85 -2.96 8.52
CA ILE A 2 4.21 -4.13 7.98
C ILE A 2 3.75 -5.02 9.13
N GLN A 3 2.52 -5.46 9.05
CA GLN A 3 1.93 -6.35 10.04
C GLN A 3 2.58 -7.74 9.98
N ASP A 4 2.57 -8.43 11.10
CA ASP A 4 3.12 -9.79 11.15
C ASP A 4 2.41 -10.73 10.18
N GLY A 5 1.12 -10.51 9.96
CA GLY A 5 0.36 -11.32 9.01
C GLY A 5 0.82 -11.22 7.57
N SER A 6 1.69 -10.27 7.27
CA SER A 6 2.22 -10.10 5.93
C SER A 6 3.58 -10.78 5.74
N VAL A 7 3.97 -11.67 6.63
CA VAL A 7 5.23 -12.39 6.49
C VAL A 7 5.24 -13.12 5.15
N PRO A 8 6.19 -12.84 4.30
CA PRO A 8 6.20 -13.39 2.96
C PRO A 8 6.77 -14.80 2.92
N HIS A 9 6.48 -15.48 1.86
CA HIS A 9 7.03 -16.80 1.59
C HIS A 9 8.29 -16.70 0.74
N THR A 10 9.16 -15.80 1.09
CA THR A 10 10.33 -15.48 0.28
C THR A 10 11.41 -16.56 0.31
N LEU A 11 11.37 -17.44 1.30
CA LEU A 11 12.37 -18.49 1.43
C LEU A 11 12.47 -19.38 0.18
N TYR A 12 11.35 -19.56 -0.48
CA TYR A 12 11.30 -20.46 -1.64
C TYR A 12 11.28 -19.71 -2.96
N GLU A 13 10.79 -18.50 -2.97
CA GLU A 13 10.56 -17.76 -4.19
C GLU A 13 11.62 -16.72 -4.49
N LYS A 14 12.52 -16.49 -3.54
CA LYS A 14 13.58 -15.48 -3.65
C LYS A 14 13.04 -14.08 -3.91
N SER A 15 11.76 -13.85 -3.59
CA SER A 15 11.20 -12.53 -3.67
C SER A 15 11.34 -11.84 -2.33
N THR A 16 11.52 -10.54 -2.34
CA THR A 16 11.66 -9.73 -1.14
C THR A 16 10.65 -8.61 -1.16
N ILE A 17 10.25 -8.17 0.04
CA ILE A 17 9.42 -6.99 0.16
C ILE A 17 10.34 -5.78 0.24
N GLU A 18 10.15 -4.83 -0.67
CA GLU A 18 10.86 -3.56 -0.62
C GLU A 18 9.85 -2.47 -0.36
N ILE A 19 10.07 -1.68 0.68
CA ILE A 19 9.17 -0.60 1.05
C ILE A 19 9.96 0.69 1.14
N GLY A 20 9.54 1.68 0.38
CA GLY A 20 10.17 2.98 0.35
C GLY A 20 9.83 3.83 1.57
N ASP A 21 10.16 5.11 1.45
CA ASP A 21 9.92 6.08 2.52
C ASP A 21 8.49 6.63 2.46
N ASP A 22 7.96 7.00 3.61
CA ASP A 22 6.65 7.64 3.73
C ASP A 22 5.50 6.80 3.17
N VAL A 23 5.65 5.49 3.18
CA VAL A 23 4.60 4.57 2.77
C VAL A 23 3.61 4.41 3.92
N SER A 24 2.33 4.53 3.61
CA SER A 24 1.24 4.30 4.57
C SER A 24 0.55 2.99 4.26
N VAL A 25 0.47 2.12 5.25
CA VAL A 25 -0.13 0.79 5.11
C VAL A 25 -1.23 0.65 6.15
N GLY A 26 -2.44 0.38 5.70
CA GLY A 26 -3.59 0.24 6.59
C GLY A 26 -3.61 -1.07 7.36
N HIS A 27 -4.67 -1.26 8.13
CA HIS A 27 -4.87 -2.48 8.91
C HIS A 27 -5.11 -3.69 8.01
N ASN A 28 -4.64 -4.83 8.46
CA ASN A 28 -4.91 -6.11 7.79
C ASN A 28 -4.51 -6.14 6.32
N VAL A 29 -3.47 -5.41 5.98
CA VAL A 29 -2.88 -5.47 4.64
C VAL A 29 -1.93 -6.65 4.60
N THR A 30 -2.04 -7.45 3.56
CA THR A 30 -1.12 -8.55 3.30
C THR A 30 -0.23 -8.20 2.12
N ILE A 31 1.07 -8.22 2.33
CA ILE A 31 2.03 -7.93 1.27
C ILE A 31 2.96 -9.11 1.11
N HIS A 32 2.96 -9.69 -0.08
CA HIS A 32 3.93 -10.70 -0.45
C HIS A 32 5.18 -10.02 -1.02
N GLY A 33 6.02 -10.72 -1.74
CA GLY A 33 7.26 -10.15 -2.24
C GLY A 33 7.06 -9.08 -3.31
N ALA A 34 6.69 -7.90 -2.91
CA ALA A 34 6.35 -6.78 -3.79
C ALA A 34 7.24 -5.58 -3.50
N LYS A 35 7.21 -4.60 -4.39
CA LYS A 35 7.92 -3.33 -4.21
C LYS A 35 6.92 -2.20 -4.03
N ILE A 36 7.00 -1.50 -2.91
CA ILE A 36 6.15 -0.37 -2.59
C ILE A 36 7.02 0.89 -2.62
N CYS A 37 6.77 1.77 -3.57
CA CYS A 37 7.60 2.95 -3.75
C CYS A 37 7.23 4.07 -2.78
N ASN A 38 8.07 5.11 -2.74
CA ASN A 38 7.92 6.20 -1.77
C ASN A 38 6.55 6.85 -1.84
N GLY A 39 6.00 7.17 -0.70
CA GLY A 39 4.76 7.93 -0.60
C GLY A 39 3.50 7.18 -1.00
N ALA A 40 3.60 5.88 -1.29
CA ALA A 40 2.43 5.09 -1.66
C ALA A 40 1.52 4.84 -0.45
N LEU A 41 0.25 4.64 -0.71
CA LEU A 41 -0.73 4.32 0.32
C LEU A 41 -1.46 3.03 -0.04
N ILE A 42 -1.42 2.08 0.88
CA ILE A 42 -2.13 0.82 0.72
C ILE A 42 -3.29 0.80 1.71
N GLY A 43 -4.50 0.84 1.18
CA GLY A 43 -5.73 0.86 2.00
C GLY A 43 -5.92 -0.42 2.79
N MET A 44 -6.67 -0.31 3.90
CA MET A 44 -6.90 -1.43 4.80
C MET A 44 -7.50 -2.63 4.09
N GLY A 45 -7.12 -3.81 4.53
CA GLY A 45 -7.66 -5.06 4.02
C GLY A 45 -7.20 -5.44 2.62
N SER A 46 -6.29 -4.66 2.04
CA SER A 46 -5.78 -4.96 0.69
C SER A 46 -4.77 -6.11 0.71
N VAL A 47 -4.64 -6.75 -0.42
CA VAL A 47 -3.65 -7.81 -0.64
C VAL A 47 -2.79 -7.41 -1.82
N VAL A 48 -1.48 -7.45 -1.64
CA VAL A 48 -0.52 -7.15 -2.70
C VAL A 48 0.32 -8.40 -2.92
N LEU A 49 0.25 -8.94 -4.11
CA LEU A 49 0.88 -10.21 -4.42
C LEU A 49 2.31 -10.05 -4.97
N ASP A 50 2.99 -11.20 -5.12
CA ASP A 50 4.40 -11.25 -5.47
C ASP A 50 4.72 -10.48 -6.75
N HIS A 51 5.84 -9.78 -6.73
CA HIS A 51 6.37 -9.07 -7.89
C HIS A 51 5.51 -7.91 -8.38
N ALA A 52 4.49 -7.53 -7.61
CA ALA A 52 3.77 -6.29 -7.90
C ALA A 52 4.64 -5.09 -7.56
N VAL A 53 4.43 -4.00 -8.28
CA VAL A 53 5.12 -2.74 -8.01
C VAL A 53 4.07 -1.67 -7.80
N ILE A 54 4.08 -1.06 -6.63
CA ILE A 54 3.20 0.06 -6.31
C ILE A 54 4.01 1.33 -6.51
N GLY A 55 3.67 2.11 -7.52
CA GLY A 55 4.43 3.28 -7.92
C GLY A 55 4.43 4.39 -6.88
N GLU A 56 5.38 5.31 -7.03
CA GLU A 56 5.54 6.43 -6.11
C GLU A 56 4.26 7.26 -6.02
N GLY A 57 3.80 7.52 -4.82
CA GLY A 57 2.59 8.30 -4.59
C GLY A 57 1.30 7.63 -5.02
N ALA A 58 1.33 6.35 -5.38
CA ALA A 58 0.13 5.64 -5.80
C ALA A 58 -0.73 5.28 -4.60
N ILE A 59 -2.02 5.10 -4.87
CA ILE A 59 -2.99 4.73 -3.84
C ILE A 59 -3.68 3.44 -4.26
N VAL A 60 -3.64 2.47 -3.38
CA VAL A 60 -4.43 1.24 -3.52
C VAL A 60 -5.61 1.36 -2.57
N ALA A 61 -6.82 1.36 -3.10
CA ALA A 61 -8.03 1.53 -2.30
C ALA A 61 -8.24 0.36 -1.35
N ALA A 62 -8.94 0.61 -0.26
CA ALA A 62 -9.21 -0.43 0.75
C ALA A 62 -9.86 -1.65 0.13
N GLY A 63 -9.48 -2.83 0.62
CA GLY A 63 -10.07 -4.09 0.18
C GLY A 63 -9.70 -4.53 -1.23
N SER A 64 -8.69 -3.92 -1.83
CA SER A 64 -8.27 -4.26 -3.20
C SER A 64 -7.30 -5.44 -3.20
N VAL A 65 -7.24 -6.13 -4.32
CA VAL A 65 -6.25 -7.20 -4.53
C VAL A 65 -5.39 -6.84 -5.73
N VAL A 66 -4.13 -6.54 -5.47
CA VAL A 66 -3.16 -6.25 -6.53
C VAL A 66 -2.50 -7.57 -6.91
N LEU A 67 -2.81 -8.04 -8.11
CA LEU A 67 -2.31 -9.34 -8.59
C LEU A 67 -0.81 -9.32 -8.80
N SER A 68 -0.24 -10.51 -8.83
CA SER A 68 1.19 -10.69 -9.07
C SER A 68 1.63 -9.99 -10.35
N LYS A 69 2.79 -9.35 -10.29
CA LYS A 69 3.41 -8.66 -11.44
C LYS A 69 2.66 -7.43 -11.93
N THR A 70 1.63 -7.00 -11.23
CA THR A 70 0.91 -5.77 -11.58
C THR A 70 1.80 -4.57 -11.32
N ILE A 71 1.83 -3.64 -12.27
CA ILE A 71 2.52 -2.38 -12.11
C ILE A 71 1.47 -1.30 -11.88
N VAL A 72 1.39 -0.81 -10.65
CA VAL A 72 0.51 0.31 -10.31
C VAL A 72 1.28 1.58 -10.62
N GLU A 73 0.77 2.37 -11.57
CA GLU A 73 1.46 3.57 -12.03
C GLU A 73 1.67 4.58 -10.92
N PRO A 74 2.79 5.30 -10.93
CA PRO A 74 3.00 6.39 -9.98
C PRO A 74 1.86 7.40 -10.02
N GLY A 75 1.48 7.92 -8.85
CA GLY A 75 0.46 8.95 -8.77
C GLY A 75 -0.92 8.52 -9.26
N SER A 76 -1.23 7.23 -9.21
CA SER A 76 -2.50 6.69 -9.67
C SER A 76 -3.27 6.05 -8.53
N ILE A 77 -4.58 5.96 -8.69
CA ILE A 77 -5.45 5.21 -7.78
C ILE A 77 -5.87 3.93 -8.49
N TYR A 78 -5.63 2.82 -7.82
CA TYR A 78 -6.11 1.50 -8.24
C TYR A 78 -7.09 0.96 -7.22
N ALA A 79 -8.12 0.28 -7.69
CA ALA A 79 -9.16 -0.25 -6.82
C ALA A 79 -9.78 -1.51 -7.40
N GLY A 80 -10.30 -2.34 -6.52
CA GLY A 80 -11.08 -3.52 -6.88
C GLY A 80 -10.36 -4.85 -6.73
N VAL A 81 -11.05 -5.91 -7.12
CA VAL A 81 -10.55 -7.28 -7.08
C VAL A 81 -10.81 -7.91 -8.45
N PRO A 82 -9.81 -7.95 -9.33
CA PRO A 82 -8.45 -7.44 -9.19
C PRO A 82 -8.40 -5.92 -9.27
N ALA A 83 -7.39 -5.34 -8.65
CA ALA A 83 -7.21 -3.90 -8.66
C ALA A 83 -6.89 -3.40 -10.05
N LYS A 84 -7.59 -2.36 -10.47
CA LYS A 84 -7.42 -1.75 -11.80
C LYS A 84 -7.33 -0.24 -11.67
N PHE A 85 -6.71 0.36 -12.66
CA PHE A 85 -6.57 1.81 -12.73
C PHE A 85 -7.93 2.49 -12.65
N VAL A 86 -8.05 3.46 -11.78
CA VAL A 86 -9.25 4.28 -11.65
C VAL A 86 -9.01 5.67 -12.24
N LYS A 87 -8.00 6.35 -11.73
CA LYS A 87 -7.64 7.69 -12.21
C LYS A 87 -6.28 8.10 -11.65
N LYS A 88 -5.74 9.17 -12.20
CA LYS A 88 -4.55 9.81 -11.64
C LYS A 88 -4.95 10.66 -10.43
N VAL A 89 -4.08 10.70 -9.44
CA VAL A 89 -4.27 11.58 -8.30
C VAL A 89 -3.87 12.99 -8.73
N ASP A 90 -4.78 13.96 -8.55
CA ASP A 90 -4.47 15.36 -8.79
C ASP A 90 -3.42 15.79 -7.74
N PRO A 91 -2.37 16.51 -8.15
CA PRO A 91 -1.36 16.96 -7.18
C PRO A 91 -1.92 17.72 -5.98
N GLU A 92 -2.96 18.51 -6.18
CA GLU A 92 -3.61 19.19 -5.06
C GLU A 92 -4.38 18.23 -4.18
N GLN A 93 -5.08 17.28 -4.80
CA GLN A 93 -5.79 16.23 -4.05
C GLN A 93 -4.82 15.35 -3.30
N ALA A 94 -3.70 15.02 -3.91
CA ALA A 94 -2.67 14.24 -3.23
C ALA A 94 -2.17 14.94 -1.99
N LYS A 95 -1.98 16.25 -2.07
CA LYS A 95 -1.55 17.05 -0.94
C LYS A 95 -2.59 17.05 0.18
N GLU A 96 -3.86 17.21 -0.17
CA GLU A 96 -4.95 17.17 0.80
C GLU A 96 -5.08 15.79 1.45
N ILE A 97 -4.98 14.74 0.66
CA ILE A 97 -5.05 13.37 1.17
C ILE A 97 -3.90 13.12 2.13
N ASN A 98 -2.70 13.53 1.78
CA ASN A 98 -1.54 13.36 2.66
C ASN A 98 -1.71 14.14 3.95
N GLN A 99 -2.25 15.34 3.90
CA GLN A 99 -2.52 16.11 5.12
C GLN A 99 -3.58 15.45 5.99
N LYS A 100 -4.64 14.94 5.38
CA LYS A 100 -5.70 14.22 6.12
C LYS A 100 -5.16 12.94 6.73
N ILE A 101 -4.35 12.22 6.00
CA ILE A 101 -3.74 10.99 6.50
C ILE A 101 -2.83 11.29 7.68
N ALA A 102 -2.01 12.33 7.58
CA ALA A 102 -1.14 12.74 8.67
C ALA A 102 -1.94 13.08 9.91
N LYS A 103 -3.02 13.85 9.77
CA LYS A 103 -3.92 14.18 10.87
C LYS A 103 -4.55 12.94 11.49
N ASN A 104 -5.10 12.09 10.64
CA ASN A 104 -5.77 10.87 11.10
C ASN A 104 -4.78 9.89 11.70
N TYR A 105 -3.58 9.84 11.17
CA TYR A 105 -2.54 8.97 11.68
C TYR A 105 -2.18 9.35 13.11
N HIS A 106 -2.13 10.63 13.41
CA HIS A 106 -1.90 11.07 14.77
C HIS A 106 -3.01 10.63 15.72
N MET A 107 -4.25 10.69 15.26
CA MET A 107 -5.38 10.24 16.06
C MET A 107 -5.33 8.74 16.32
N TYR A 108 -4.88 7.97 15.36
CA TYR A 108 -4.91 6.51 15.44
C TYR A 108 -3.56 5.89 15.72
N SER A 109 -2.52 6.67 15.94
CA SER A 109 -1.18 6.12 16.09
C SER A 109 -1.05 5.15 17.26
N SER A 110 -1.64 5.46 18.40
CA SER A 110 -1.62 4.57 19.55
C SER A 110 -2.38 3.28 19.27
N TRP A 111 -3.46 3.41 18.54
CA TRP A 111 -4.27 2.25 18.14
C TRP A 111 -3.48 1.32 17.23
N TYR A 112 -2.78 1.88 16.26
CA TYR A 112 -1.88 1.11 15.41
C TYR A 112 -0.81 0.39 16.20
N LYS A 113 -0.23 1.06 17.17
CA LYS A 113 0.81 0.46 18.01
C LYS A 113 0.28 -0.71 18.82
N GLU A 114 -0.96 -0.65 19.26
CA GLU A 114 -1.59 -1.73 19.98
C GLU A 114 -1.87 -2.94 19.10
N GLU A 115 -2.05 -2.73 17.83
CA GLU A 115 -2.30 -3.81 16.88
C GLU A 115 -1.04 -4.55 16.44
N HIS A 116 0.10 -3.96 16.66
CA HIS A 116 1.36 -4.58 16.35
C HIS A 116 1.87 -5.36 17.54
#